data_e510173d8201cfca8f0ec907f66b0d2b
#
_entry.id   e510173d8201cfca8f0ec907f66b0d2b
#
_cell.length_a   1.000
_cell.length_b   1.000
_cell.length_c   1.000
_cell.angle_alpha   90.00
_cell.angle_beta   90.00
_cell.angle_gamma   90.00
#
_symmetry.space_group_name_H-M   'P 1'
#
loop_
_entity.id
_entity.type
_entity.pdbx_description
1 polymer ?
#
loop_
_entity_poly.entity_id
_entity_poly.type
_entity_poly.pdbx_seq_one_letter_code
_entity_poly.pdbx_strand_id
1 'polypeptide(L)'
;MQAVILAGGLGTRLSEETSNKPKPMVEIAGKPILWHILKIYSSYNINQFIICCGYKGYVIKEYFANYFLHNNDVTLDLGTNSMEVHSKKSEPWKITLIDTGEKTLTGGRLARVREYINGTFCFTYGDGVADINLKNLIKHHRDSGKKATLTAVRPPGRFGALEFERGKIISFKEKPDGDGSWINGGFFVLEPSVIDLIEGDFCTWEQEPLKKLAQTGELNAYNHKGFWQPMDTLRDKKSLEELWNKNQAPWKNW
;
A
#
# COMPACT_ATOMS: atom_id res chain seq x y z
N MET A 1 10.84 -11.26 -7.12
CA MET A 1 10.45 -9.83 -7.17
C MET A 1 10.16 -9.38 -5.75
N GLN A 2 10.52 -8.16 -5.41
CA GLN A 2 10.32 -7.55 -4.09
C GLN A 2 9.16 -6.55 -4.15
N ALA A 3 8.55 -6.24 -3.00
CA ALA A 3 7.62 -5.13 -2.85
C ALA A 3 8.13 -4.16 -1.77
N VAL A 4 8.24 -2.89 -2.14
CA VAL A 4 8.55 -1.78 -1.23
C VAL A 4 7.25 -1.13 -0.78
N ILE A 5 7.07 -0.95 0.53
CA ILE A 5 5.83 -0.43 1.10
C ILE A 5 6.14 0.80 1.95
N LEU A 6 5.50 1.92 1.64
CA LEU A 6 5.59 3.14 2.43
C LEU A 6 4.72 3.04 3.68
N ALA A 7 5.33 3.04 4.85
CA ALA A 7 4.65 2.87 6.12
C ALA A 7 5.06 3.93 7.18
N GLY A 8 5.64 5.05 6.75
CA GLY A 8 6.24 6.03 7.66
C GLY A 8 5.47 7.34 7.82
N GLY A 9 4.30 7.50 7.17
CA GLY A 9 3.50 8.73 7.23
C GLY A 9 2.79 8.94 8.58
N LEU A 10 2.49 10.21 8.92
CA LEU A 10 1.87 10.60 10.20
C LEU A 10 0.40 10.14 10.34
N GLY A 11 -0.33 9.92 9.24
CA GLY A 11 -1.72 9.47 9.26
C GLY A 11 -2.72 10.46 9.86
N THR A 12 -2.48 11.76 9.76
CA THR A 12 -3.23 12.83 10.44
C THR A 12 -4.74 12.84 10.15
N ARG A 13 -5.18 12.34 9.00
CA ARG A 13 -6.62 12.24 8.62
C ARG A 13 -7.39 11.17 9.38
N LEU A 14 -6.70 10.29 10.10
CA LEU A 14 -7.26 9.21 10.92
C LEU A 14 -6.70 9.30 12.35
N SER A 15 -6.66 10.52 12.91
CA SER A 15 -5.99 10.86 14.18
C SER A 15 -6.51 10.05 15.38
N GLU A 16 -7.79 9.69 15.39
CA GLU A 16 -8.40 8.87 16.45
C GLU A 16 -7.76 7.48 16.57
N GLU A 17 -7.32 6.91 15.45
CA GLU A 17 -6.66 5.60 15.42
C GLU A 17 -5.14 5.70 15.44
N THR A 18 -4.58 6.81 14.95
CA THR A 18 -3.13 6.96 14.75
C THR A 18 -2.42 7.65 15.90
N SER A 19 -3.14 8.01 16.98
CA SER A 19 -2.53 8.55 18.20
C SER A 19 -1.53 7.59 18.85
N ASN A 20 -1.75 6.28 18.78
CA ASN A 20 -0.92 5.26 19.44
C ASN A 20 -0.18 4.33 18.47
N LYS A 21 -0.58 4.24 17.21
CA LYS A 21 0.02 3.39 16.18
C LYS A 21 0.08 4.09 14.83
N PRO A 22 1.04 3.75 13.94
CA PRO A 22 1.07 4.35 12.61
C PRO A 22 -0.10 3.81 11.77
N LYS A 23 -0.55 4.59 10.77
CA LYS A 23 -1.71 4.26 9.91
C LYS A 23 -1.67 2.82 9.33
N PRO A 24 -0.52 2.30 8.84
CA PRO A 24 -0.43 0.92 8.35
C PRO A 24 -0.74 -0.16 9.41
N MET A 25 -0.69 0.20 10.69
CA MET A 25 -1.02 -0.70 11.81
C MET A 25 -2.47 -0.56 12.30
N VAL A 26 -3.28 0.28 11.68
CA VAL A 26 -4.72 0.32 11.96
C VAL A 26 -5.37 -0.94 11.40
N GLU A 27 -6.19 -1.58 12.21
CA GLU A 27 -6.72 -2.90 11.94
C GLU A 27 -8.02 -2.88 11.14
N ILE A 28 -8.15 -3.85 10.26
CA ILE A 28 -9.38 -4.28 9.61
C ILE A 28 -9.62 -5.71 10.06
N ALA A 29 -10.71 -5.95 10.78
CA ALA A 29 -11.08 -7.28 11.30
C ALA A 29 -9.93 -7.97 12.09
N GLY A 30 -9.27 -7.25 12.98
CA GLY A 30 -8.22 -7.77 13.86
C GLY A 30 -6.86 -7.98 13.22
N LYS A 31 -6.66 -7.55 11.97
CA LYS A 31 -5.34 -7.56 11.31
C LYS A 31 -4.99 -6.16 10.77
N PRO A 32 -3.73 -5.69 10.92
CA PRO A 32 -3.31 -4.41 10.36
C PRO A 32 -3.57 -4.32 8.86
N ILE A 33 -3.95 -3.14 8.33
CA ILE A 33 -4.09 -2.98 6.87
C ILE A 33 -2.80 -3.34 6.13
N LEU A 34 -1.64 -3.11 6.74
CA LEU A 34 -0.35 -3.56 6.22
C LEU A 34 -0.33 -5.08 6.01
N TRP A 35 -0.87 -5.88 6.93
CA TRP A 35 -0.97 -7.33 6.77
C TRP A 35 -1.82 -7.70 5.55
N HIS A 36 -2.95 -7.02 5.33
CA HIS A 36 -3.80 -7.25 4.14
C HIS A 36 -3.04 -6.94 2.85
N ILE A 37 -2.26 -5.86 2.83
CA ILE A 37 -1.42 -5.49 1.68
C ILE A 37 -0.38 -6.59 1.40
N LEU A 38 0.32 -7.08 2.44
CA LEU A 38 1.27 -8.18 2.29
C LEU A 38 0.61 -9.44 1.74
N LYS A 39 -0.62 -9.76 2.19
CA LYS A 39 -1.41 -10.90 1.68
C LYS A 39 -1.75 -10.75 0.19
N ILE A 40 -2.15 -9.54 -0.26
CA ILE A 40 -2.39 -9.27 -1.68
C ILE A 40 -1.15 -9.63 -2.51
N TYR A 41 0.03 -9.16 -2.12
CA TYR A 41 1.27 -9.48 -2.82
C TYR A 41 1.64 -10.95 -2.73
N SER A 42 1.49 -11.55 -1.55
CA SER A 42 1.82 -12.95 -1.28
C SER A 42 0.97 -13.92 -2.11
N SER A 43 -0.29 -13.60 -2.40
CA SER A 43 -1.15 -14.41 -3.28
C SER A 43 -0.64 -14.50 -4.73
N TYR A 44 0.29 -13.63 -5.11
CA TYR A 44 1.02 -13.67 -6.38
C TYR A 44 2.49 -14.11 -6.23
N ASN A 45 2.83 -14.81 -5.12
CA ASN A 45 4.17 -15.31 -4.81
C ASN A 45 5.23 -14.19 -4.64
N ILE A 46 4.81 -12.97 -4.30
CA ILE A 46 5.71 -11.88 -3.92
C ILE A 46 5.79 -11.85 -2.40
N ASN A 47 6.83 -12.51 -1.85
CA ASN A 47 7.01 -12.76 -0.41
C ASN A 47 8.22 -12.04 0.19
N GLN A 48 8.88 -11.16 -0.57
CA GLN A 48 10.00 -10.35 -0.10
C GLN A 48 9.55 -8.89 -0.01
N PHE A 49 9.54 -8.36 1.21
CA PHE A 49 9.01 -7.04 1.50
C PHE A 49 10.08 -6.15 2.12
N ILE A 50 10.13 -4.89 1.67
CA ILE A 50 10.92 -3.81 2.27
C ILE A 50 9.91 -2.79 2.77
N ILE A 51 9.83 -2.59 4.07
CA ILE A 51 8.88 -1.68 4.69
C ILE A 51 9.61 -0.43 5.17
N CYS A 52 9.26 0.71 4.57
CA CYS A 52 9.80 2.01 4.90
C CYS A 52 9.11 2.55 6.17
N CYS A 53 9.67 2.27 7.34
CA CYS A 53 9.19 2.76 8.63
C CYS A 53 9.52 4.24 8.82
N GLY A 54 8.75 4.93 9.66
CA GLY A 54 8.95 6.32 10.05
C GLY A 54 8.19 6.61 11.33
N TYR A 55 7.15 7.45 11.29
CA TYR A 55 6.32 7.75 12.46
C TYR A 55 5.87 6.46 13.15
N LYS A 56 6.20 6.33 14.43
CA LYS A 56 5.92 5.14 15.25
C LYS A 56 6.33 3.81 14.60
N GLY A 57 7.40 3.81 13.81
CA GLY A 57 7.90 2.63 13.11
C GLY A 57 8.23 1.46 14.03
N TYR A 58 8.50 1.74 15.33
CA TYR A 58 8.71 0.72 16.34
C TYR A 58 7.51 -0.24 16.46
N VAL A 59 6.28 0.26 16.39
CA VAL A 59 5.05 -0.56 16.46
C VAL A 59 5.01 -1.59 15.33
N ILE A 60 5.47 -1.22 14.13
CA ILE A 60 5.57 -2.15 12.99
C ILE A 60 6.65 -3.21 13.28
N LYS A 61 7.81 -2.78 13.78
CA LYS A 61 8.92 -3.68 14.12
C LYS A 61 8.51 -4.68 15.19
N GLU A 62 7.86 -4.21 16.26
CA GLU A 62 7.37 -5.05 17.35
C GLU A 62 6.33 -6.07 16.88
N TYR A 63 5.39 -5.67 16.04
CA TYR A 63 4.39 -6.56 15.47
C TYR A 63 5.03 -7.73 14.70
N PHE A 64 5.99 -7.45 13.82
CA PHE A 64 6.65 -8.52 13.06
C PHE A 64 7.68 -9.31 13.86
N ALA A 65 8.36 -8.70 14.83
CA ALA A 65 9.24 -9.41 15.75
C ALA A 65 8.48 -10.46 16.59
N ASN A 66 7.24 -10.13 16.98
CA ASN A 66 6.36 -10.98 17.76
C ASN A 66 5.33 -11.74 16.91
N TYR A 67 5.50 -11.78 15.59
CA TYR A 67 4.50 -12.33 14.67
C TYR A 67 4.13 -13.79 14.98
N PHE A 68 5.12 -14.60 15.40
CA PHE A 68 4.90 -15.99 15.80
C PHE A 68 4.03 -16.11 17.04
N LEU A 69 4.23 -15.24 18.05
CA LEU A 69 3.41 -15.21 19.26
C LEU A 69 1.96 -14.86 18.98
N HIS A 70 1.70 -13.99 17.99
CA HIS A 70 0.34 -13.59 17.64
C HIS A 70 -0.43 -14.62 16.80
N ASN A 71 0.25 -15.55 16.15
CA ASN A 71 -0.38 -16.44 15.18
C ASN A 71 -0.22 -17.94 15.48
N ASN A 72 0.50 -18.31 16.55
CA ASN A 72 0.77 -19.70 16.89
C ASN A 72 0.59 -19.95 18.39
N ASP A 73 0.29 -21.20 18.75
CA ASP A 73 0.35 -21.67 20.12
C ASP A 73 1.82 -21.88 20.51
N VAL A 74 2.21 -21.40 21.67
CA VAL A 74 3.59 -21.46 22.17
C VAL A 74 3.65 -21.91 23.62
N THR A 75 4.74 -22.60 23.98
CA THR A 75 5.13 -22.82 25.37
C THR A 75 6.33 -21.95 25.67
N LEU A 76 6.25 -21.17 26.74
CA LEU A 76 7.34 -20.34 27.27
C LEU A 76 7.85 -20.98 28.55
N ASP A 77 9.09 -21.43 28.54
CA ASP A 77 9.79 -21.86 29.74
C ASP A 77 10.63 -20.68 30.27
N LEU A 78 10.11 -20.04 31.34
CA LEU A 78 10.76 -18.90 31.95
C LEU A 78 12.02 -19.29 32.75
N GLY A 79 12.13 -20.55 33.17
CA GLY A 79 13.30 -21.06 33.90
C GLY A 79 14.54 -21.20 33.00
N THR A 80 14.31 -21.64 31.76
CA THR A 80 15.38 -21.83 30.76
C THR A 80 15.44 -20.71 29.72
N ASN A 81 14.52 -19.73 29.81
CA ASN A 81 14.35 -18.65 28.82
C ASN A 81 14.26 -19.18 27.38
N SER A 82 13.44 -20.23 27.19
CA SER A 82 13.23 -20.84 25.90
C SER A 82 11.77 -20.76 25.44
N MET A 83 11.55 -20.83 24.13
CA MET A 83 10.23 -20.80 23.51
C MET A 83 10.10 -21.94 22.50
N GLU A 84 9.03 -22.71 22.63
CA GLU A 84 8.63 -23.74 21.67
C GLU A 84 7.36 -23.31 20.94
N VAL A 85 7.37 -23.36 19.60
CA VAL A 85 6.23 -23.03 18.74
C VAL A 85 5.57 -24.33 18.28
N HIS A 86 4.29 -24.55 18.66
CA HIS A 86 3.56 -25.82 18.41
C HIS A 86 2.91 -25.89 17.03
N SER A 87 2.66 -24.76 16.38
CA SER A 87 2.06 -24.73 15.05
C SER A 87 2.84 -23.78 14.14
N LYS A 88 3.06 -24.19 12.87
CA LYS A 88 3.72 -23.35 11.87
C LYS A 88 2.70 -22.67 10.96
N LYS A 89 1.79 -21.88 11.53
CA LYS A 89 0.79 -21.10 10.78
C LYS A 89 1.34 -19.72 10.42
N SER A 90 2.57 -19.66 9.91
CA SER A 90 3.21 -18.40 9.55
C SER A 90 3.20 -18.20 8.05
N GLU A 91 3.08 -16.96 7.65
CA GLU A 91 3.21 -16.57 6.26
C GLU A 91 4.66 -16.74 5.78
N PRO A 92 4.90 -17.07 4.49
CA PRO A 92 6.24 -17.31 3.96
C PRO A 92 6.98 -16.01 3.66
N TRP A 93 6.84 -14.99 4.52
CA TRP A 93 7.35 -13.65 4.26
C TRP A 93 8.78 -13.47 4.73
N LYS A 94 9.59 -12.82 3.89
CA LYS A 94 10.86 -12.22 4.27
C LYS A 94 10.67 -10.71 4.33
N ILE A 95 10.75 -10.13 5.53
CA ILE A 95 10.44 -8.72 5.77
C ILE A 95 11.71 -8.00 6.23
N THR A 96 12.04 -6.92 5.54
CA THR A 96 13.11 -5.98 5.89
C THR A 96 12.45 -4.68 6.37
N LEU A 97 12.71 -4.28 7.60
CA LEU A 97 12.11 -3.12 8.27
C LEU A 97 13.17 -2.02 8.40
N ILE A 98 13.04 -0.97 7.58
CA ILE A 98 14.04 0.11 7.51
C ILE A 98 13.46 1.38 8.13
N ASP A 99 14.19 1.96 9.08
CA ASP A 99 13.87 3.31 9.54
C ASP A 99 14.30 4.32 8.48
N THR A 100 13.30 4.91 7.85
CA THR A 100 13.51 5.91 6.81
C THR A 100 13.34 7.34 7.32
N GLY A 101 13.28 7.54 8.63
CA GLY A 101 13.15 8.83 9.30
C GLY A 101 11.69 9.31 9.38
N GLU A 102 11.39 10.06 10.44
CA GLU A 102 10.02 10.53 10.71
C GLU A 102 9.56 11.60 9.71
N LYS A 103 10.44 12.54 9.38
CA LYS A 103 10.14 13.70 8.52
C LYS A 103 10.40 13.48 7.03
N THR A 104 10.92 12.32 6.65
CA THR A 104 11.23 11.98 5.27
C THR A 104 9.95 11.82 4.46
N LEU A 105 9.88 12.41 3.27
CA LEU A 105 8.74 12.32 2.36
C LEU A 105 8.79 11.05 1.50
N THR A 106 7.75 10.80 0.71
CA THR A 106 7.52 9.54 -0.02
C THR A 106 8.68 9.13 -0.93
N GLY A 107 9.23 10.05 -1.70
CA GLY A 107 10.41 9.82 -2.53
C GLY A 107 11.67 9.56 -1.69
N GLY A 108 11.93 10.42 -0.70
CA GLY A 108 13.08 10.24 0.18
C GLY A 108 13.11 8.87 0.87
N ARG A 109 11.94 8.34 1.29
CA ARG A 109 11.84 6.97 1.85
C ARG A 109 12.24 5.90 0.84
N LEU A 110 11.80 6.05 -0.41
CA LEU A 110 12.18 5.14 -1.48
C LEU A 110 13.70 5.19 -1.75
N ALA A 111 14.31 6.38 -1.76
CA ALA A 111 15.75 6.54 -1.94
C ALA A 111 16.55 5.87 -0.81
N ARG A 112 16.10 5.97 0.44
CA ARG A 112 16.78 5.39 1.61
C ARG A 112 16.80 3.86 1.64
N VAL A 113 15.98 3.20 0.84
CA VAL A 113 15.94 1.73 0.75
C VAL A 113 16.59 1.18 -0.52
N ARG A 114 17.25 2.03 -1.31
CA ARG A 114 17.88 1.68 -2.58
C ARG A 114 18.78 0.46 -2.51
N GLU A 115 19.62 0.37 -1.49
CA GLU A 115 20.59 -0.72 -1.30
C GLU A 115 19.95 -2.10 -1.07
N TYR A 116 18.68 -2.13 -0.67
CA TYR A 116 17.91 -3.37 -0.43
C TYR A 116 17.14 -3.82 -1.67
N ILE A 117 17.11 -3.02 -2.75
CA ILE A 117 16.32 -3.27 -3.94
C ILE A 117 17.18 -4.01 -4.99
N ASN A 118 16.71 -5.18 -5.42
CA ASN A 118 17.37 -6.01 -6.39
C ASN A 118 16.51 -6.13 -7.67
N GLY A 119 16.80 -5.31 -8.68
CA GLY A 119 16.08 -5.31 -9.97
C GLY A 119 14.68 -4.69 -9.91
N THR A 120 13.87 -4.95 -10.93
CA THR A 120 12.47 -4.48 -11.04
C THR A 120 11.68 -4.87 -9.80
N PHE A 121 10.95 -3.94 -9.21
CA PHE A 121 10.23 -4.13 -7.94
C PHE A 121 8.83 -3.53 -7.97
N CYS A 122 7.96 -4.06 -7.11
CA CYS A 122 6.67 -3.44 -6.82
C CYS A 122 6.84 -2.36 -5.75
N PHE A 123 6.02 -1.32 -5.83
CA PHE A 123 6.02 -0.23 -4.85
C PHE A 123 4.57 0.18 -4.55
N THR A 124 4.25 0.40 -3.27
CA THR A 124 2.89 0.80 -2.88
C THR A 124 2.87 1.61 -1.59
N TYR A 125 1.72 2.24 -1.34
CA TYR A 125 1.40 2.88 -0.07
C TYR A 125 0.93 1.84 0.95
N GLY A 126 1.14 2.12 2.24
CA GLY A 126 0.80 1.23 3.34
C GLY A 126 -0.63 1.37 3.89
N ASP A 127 -1.56 1.94 3.10
CA ASP A 127 -2.86 2.37 3.59
C ASP A 127 -4.04 2.12 2.64
N GLY A 128 -3.83 1.38 1.55
CA GLY A 128 -4.88 1.06 0.58
C GLY A 128 -4.88 -0.39 0.14
N VAL A 129 -6.07 -0.94 -0.10
CA VAL A 129 -6.29 -2.29 -0.60
C VAL A 129 -7.02 -2.28 -1.94
N ALA A 130 -6.77 -3.30 -2.77
CA ALA A 130 -7.38 -3.46 -4.10
C ALA A 130 -7.45 -4.94 -4.50
N ASP A 131 -8.38 -5.30 -5.37
CA ASP A 131 -8.46 -6.61 -6.02
C ASP A 131 -7.59 -6.68 -7.30
N ILE A 132 -6.48 -5.95 -7.27
CA ILE A 132 -5.60 -5.81 -8.41
C ILE A 132 -4.95 -7.14 -8.84
N ASN A 133 -4.93 -7.40 -10.15
CA ASN A 133 -4.18 -8.50 -10.71
C ASN A 133 -2.70 -8.13 -10.91
N LEU A 134 -1.86 -8.41 -9.90
CA LEU A 134 -0.44 -8.08 -9.93
C LEU A 134 0.32 -8.79 -11.06
N LYS A 135 -0.09 -9.99 -11.46
CA LYS A 135 0.52 -10.71 -12.59
C LYS A 135 0.34 -9.92 -13.89
N ASN A 136 -0.87 -9.41 -14.12
CA ASN A 136 -1.17 -8.60 -15.30
C ASN A 136 -0.49 -7.23 -15.24
N LEU A 137 -0.44 -6.58 -14.08
CA LEU A 137 0.27 -5.32 -13.87
C LEU A 137 1.77 -5.47 -14.19
N ILE A 138 2.42 -6.51 -13.67
CA ILE A 138 3.84 -6.78 -13.91
C ILE A 138 4.10 -7.10 -15.38
N LYS A 139 3.22 -7.90 -16.00
CA LYS A 139 3.32 -8.19 -17.43
C LYS A 139 3.19 -6.91 -18.26
N HIS A 140 2.20 -6.09 -17.97
CA HIS A 140 1.96 -4.80 -18.66
C HIS A 140 3.17 -3.85 -18.54
N HIS A 141 3.81 -3.81 -17.37
CA HIS A 141 5.03 -3.04 -17.17
C HIS A 141 6.16 -3.54 -18.08
N ARG A 142 6.44 -4.84 -18.06
CA ARG A 142 7.49 -5.45 -18.89
C ARG A 142 7.26 -5.25 -20.38
N ASP A 143 6.03 -5.44 -20.83
CA ASP A 143 5.65 -5.27 -22.23
C ASP A 143 5.79 -3.81 -22.70
N SER A 144 5.64 -2.84 -21.79
CA SER A 144 5.80 -1.42 -22.11
C SER A 144 7.23 -0.96 -22.30
N GLY A 145 8.21 -1.66 -21.70
CA GLY A 145 9.61 -1.26 -21.65
C GLY A 145 9.88 0.06 -20.94
N LYS A 146 8.90 0.58 -20.15
CA LYS A 146 9.02 1.87 -19.44
C LYS A 146 9.64 1.69 -18.07
N LYS A 147 10.17 2.78 -17.50
CA LYS A 147 10.82 2.77 -16.19
C LYS A 147 9.83 2.67 -15.02
N ALA A 148 8.62 3.14 -15.22
CA ALA A 148 7.57 3.12 -14.20
C ALA A 148 6.22 2.80 -14.81
N THR A 149 5.43 1.97 -14.12
CA THR A 149 4.00 1.76 -14.38
C THR A 149 3.25 2.00 -13.09
N LEU A 150 2.27 2.92 -13.11
CA LEU A 150 1.34 3.13 -12.01
C LEU A 150 0.01 2.43 -12.29
N THR A 151 -0.70 2.07 -11.24
CA THR A 151 -2.09 1.64 -11.36
C THR A 151 -2.98 2.87 -11.35
N ALA A 152 -3.68 3.10 -12.47
CA ALA A 152 -4.69 4.12 -12.57
C ALA A 152 -6.04 3.53 -12.14
N VAL A 153 -6.75 4.25 -11.26
CA VAL A 153 -8.05 3.84 -10.72
C VAL A 153 -9.07 4.96 -10.86
N ARG A 154 -10.35 4.59 -10.82
CA ARG A 154 -11.45 5.54 -10.69
C ARG A 154 -12.07 5.34 -9.31
N PRO A 155 -11.83 6.26 -8.34
CA PRO A 155 -12.43 6.12 -7.03
C PRO A 155 -13.96 6.27 -7.14
N PRO A 156 -14.75 5.55 -6.31
CA PRO A 156 -16.19 5.77 -6.26
C PRO A 156 -16.48 7.21 -5.92
N GLY A 157 -17.47 7.81 -6.61
CA GLY A 157 -17.89 9.19 -6.36
C GLY A 157 -18.31 9.37 -4.90
N ARG A 158 -17.82 10.43 -4.25
CA ARG A 158 -18.21 10.78 -2.88
C ARG A 158 -19.47 11.61 -2.81
N PHE A 159 -19.81 12.26 -3.92
CA PHE A 159 -20.92 13.23 -4.05
C PHE A 159 -21.74 12.94 -5.30
N GLY A 160 -22.95 13.51 -5.36
CA GLY A 160 -23.74 13.55 -6.60
C GLY A 160 -23.06 14.43 -7.64
N ALA A 161 -22.91 13.94 -8.85
CA ALA A 161 -22.40 14.70 -9.99
C ALA A 161 -23.55 15.40 -10.72
N LEU A 162 -23.31 16.64 -11.14
CA LEU A 162 -24.26 17.48 -11.88
C LEU A 162 -23.69 17.79 -13.26
N GLU A 163 -24.51 17.59 -14.30
CA GLU A 163 -24.20 18.09 -15.63
C GLU A 163 -25.04 19.35 -15.90
N PHE A 164 -24.40 20.38 -16.43
CA PHE A 164 -25.02 21.65 -16.73
C PHE A 164 -25.07 21.91 -18.23
N GLU A 165 -26.18 22.40 -18.72
CA GLU A 165 -26.29 22.99 -20.04
C GLU A 165 -26.97 24.37 -19.91
N ARG A 166 -26.32 25.42 -20.44
CA ARG A 166 -26.80 26.81 -20.41
C ARG A 166 -27.30 27.26 -19.04
N GLY A 167 -26.58 26.85 -17.95
CA GLY A 167 -26.92 27.22 -16.58
C GLY A 167 -28.05 26.41 -15.93
N LYS A 168 -28.60 25.41 -16.62
CA LYS A 168 -29.60 24.48 -16.06
C LYS A 168 -28.97 23.11 -15.81
N ILE A 169 -29.37 22.47 -14.71
CA ILE A 169 -29.00 21.08 -14.43
C ILE A 169 -29.79 20.19 -15.39
N ILE A 170 -29.07 19.41 -16.21
CA ILE A 170 -29.66 18.46 -17.17
C ILE A 170 -29.48 17.00 -16.72
N SER A 171 -28.58 16.72 -15.81
CA SER A 171 -28.34 15.38 -15.27
C SER A 171 -27.87 15.46 -13.82
N PHE A 172 -28.37 14.52 -13.01
CA PHE A 172 -27.90 14.25 -11.66
C PHE A 172 -27.57 12.76 -11.54
N LYS A 173 -26.35 12.44 -11.14
CA LYS A 173 -25.91 11.05 -10.88
C LYS A 173 -25.39 10.96 -9.45
N GLU A 174 -26.12 10.24 -8.59
CA GLU A 174 -25.66 9.99 -7.23
C GLU A 174 -24.45 9.04 -7.25
N LYS A 175 -23.34 9.49 -6.66
CA LYS A 175 -22.08 8.73 -6.51
C LYS A 175 -21.68 7.98 -7.79
N PRO A 176 -21.50 8.68 -8.94
CA PRO A 176 -21.08 8.02 -10.16
C PRO A 176 -19.74 7.32 -9.95
N ASP A 177 -19.46 6.29 -10.74
CA ASP A 177 -18.17 5.60 -10.74
C ASP A 177 -17.06 6.58 -11.17
N GLY A 178 -16.44 7.23 -10.18
CA GLY A 178 -15.44 8.28 -10.33
C GLY A 178 -16.03 9.61 -10.83
N ASP A 179 -15.40 10.71 -10.46
CA ASP A 179 -15.68 12.05 -11.02
C ASP A 179 -15.18 12.15 -12.48
N GLY A 180 -15.12 11.02 -13.21
CA GLY A 180 -14.65 10.91 -14.58
C GLY A 180 -13.14 10.86 -14.76
N SER A 181 -12.37 11.19 -13.76
CA SER A 181 -10.90 11.25 -13.84
C SER A 181 -10.23 9.99 -13.29
N TRP A 182 -9.17 9.55 -13.97
CA TRP A 182 -8.26 8.55 -13.46
C TRP A 182 -7.31 9.19 -12.44
N ILE A 183 -7.08 8.50 -11.33
CA ILE A 183 -6.13 8.93 -10.31
C ILE A 183 -5.06 7.88 -10.05
N ASN A 184 -3.98 8.27 -9.40
CA ASN A 184 -2.95 7.36 -8.92
C ASN A 184 -3.51 6.47 -7.80
N GLY A 185 -3.62 5.17 -8.07
CA GLY A 185 -4.11 4.15 -7.13
C GLY A 185 -2.99 3.45 -6.34
N GLY A 186 -1.75 3.87 -6.46
CA GLY A 186 -0.62 3.13 -5.92
C GLY A 186 -0.30 1.90 -6.76
N PHE A 187 0.17 0.81 -6.13
CA PHE A 187 0.52 -0.45 -6.80
C PHE A 187 1.34 -0.22 -8.08
N PHE A 188 2.52 0.33 -7.89
CA PHE A 188 3.46 0.56 -8.99
C PHE A 188 4.30 -0.67 -9.28
N VAL A 189 4.83 -0.74 -10.51
CA VAL A 189 6.00 -1.53 -10.87
C VAL A 189 7.07 -0.57 -11.39
N LEU A 190 8.27 -0.66 -10.85
CA LEU A 190 9.33 0.32 -11.03
C LEU A 190 10.66 -0.36 -11.38
N GLU A 191 11.42 0.27 -12.28
CA GLU A 191 12.83 -0.05 -12.48
C GLU A 191 13.69 0.70 -11.46
N PRO A 192 14.79 0.12 -10.94
CA PRO A 192 15.64 0.77 -9.94
C PRO A 192 16.15 2.15 -10.32
N SER A 193 16.34 2.41 -11.62
CA SER A 193 16.81 3.70 -12.14
C SER A 193 15.88 4.88 -11.86
N VAL A 194 14.60 4.64 -11.50
CA VAL A 194 13.68 5.73 -11.11
C VAL A 194 14.13 6.42 -9.83
N ILE A 195 14.91 5.72 -8.98
CA ILE A 195 15.41 6.26 -7.71
C ILE A 195 16.43 7.38 -7.95
N ASP A 196 17.11 7.37 -9.11
CA ASP A 196 18.05 8.43 -9.50
C ASP A 196 17.37 9.80 -9.73
N LEU A 197 16.04 9.82 -9.83
CA LEU A 197 15.24 11.03 -9.95
C LEU A 197 14.89 11.69 -8.61
N ILE A 198 15.28 11.06 -7.49
CA ILE A 198 14.90 11.49 -6.15
C ILE A 198 16.05 12.31 -5.54
N GLU A 199 15.77 13.56 -5.25
CA GLU A 199 16.72 14.51 -4.66
C GLU A 199 16.48 14.66 -3.15
N GLY A 200 17.08 13.76 -2.36
CA GLY A 200 17.12 13.85 -0.90
C GLY A 200 15.79 13.50 -0.19
N ASP A 201 15.77 13.74 1.12
CA ASP A 201 14.72 13.29 2.04
C ASP A 201 13.37 13.99 1.85
N PHE A 202 13.39 15.24 1.41
CA PHE A 202 12.18 16.06 1.24
C PHE A 202 11.56 15.96 -0.16
N CYS A 203 12.03 15.02 -0.98
CA CYS A 203 11.44 14.72 -2.27
C CYS A 203 10.14 13.94 -2.10
N THR A 204 9.06 14.43 -2.70
CA THR A 204 7.78 13.76 -2.79
C THR A 204 7.72 12.97 -4.10
N TRP A 205 7.58 11.65 -4.04
CA TRP A 205 7.53 10.76 -5.20
C TRP A 205 6.49 11.20 -6.24
N GLU A 206 5.33 11.65 -5.77
CA GLU A 206 4.17 12.06 -6.57
C GLU A 206 4.36 13.42 -7.28
N GLN A 207 5.43 14.12 -6.97
CA GLN A 207 5.76 15.43 -7.56
C GLN A 207 6.81 15.29 -8.67
N GLU A 208 8.02 15.79 -8.43
CA GLU A 208 9.05 15.88 -9.47
C GLU A 208 9.43 14.52 -10.11
N PRO A 209 9.61 13.40 -9.36
CA PRO A 209 9.95 12.14 -9.99
C PRO A 209 8.88 11.65 -10.97
N LEU A 210 7.59 11.61 -10.57
CA LEU A 210 6.52 11.18 -11.46
C LEU A 210 6.27 12.15 -12.61
N LYS A 211 6.39 13.47 -12.39
CA LYS A 211 6.28 14.48 -13.45
C LYS A 211 7.37 14.29 -14.50
N LYS A 212 8.62 14.10 -14.06
CA LYS A 212 9.74 13.87 -14.97
C LYS A 212 9.58 12.58 -15.77
N LEU A 213 9.15 11.50 -15.14
CA LEU A 213 8.84 10.25 -15.84
C LEU A 213 7.74 10.42 -16.89
N ALA A 214 6.68 11.19 -16.57
CA ALA A 214 5.61 11.47 -17.51
C ALA A 214 6.11 12.33 -18.69
N GLN A 215 6.85 13.38 -18.43
CA GLN A 215 7.39 14.30 -19.45
C GLN A 215 8.37 13.60 -20.40
N THR A 216 9.15 12.64 -19.90
CA THR A 216 10.10 11.87 -20.71
C THR A 216 9.47 10.64 -21.37
N GLY A 217 8.16 10.42 -21.19
CA GLY A 217 7.47 9.25 -21.74
C GLY A 217 7.86 7.93 -21.08
N GLU A 218 8.43 7.96 -19.88
CA GLU A 218 8.88 6.79 -19.12
C GLU A 218 7.88 6.33 -18.05
N LEU A 219 6.73 7.00 -17.93
CA LEU A 219 5.60 6.61 -17.08
C LEU A 219 4.51 5.97 -17.91
N ASN A 220 4.12 4.75 -17.54
CA ASN A 220 3.00 4.02 -18.11
C ASN A 220 1.86 3.88 -17.10
N ALA A 221 0.64 3.64 -17.56
CA ALA A 221 -0.54 3.43 -16.73
C ALA A 221 -1.18 2.08 -16.97
N TYR A 222 -1.44 1.34 -15.90
CA TYR A 222 -2.29 0.14 -15.90
C TYR A 222 -3.67 0.50 -15.38
N ASN A 223 -4.67 0.46 -16.25
CA ASN A 223 -6.05 0.84 -15.91
C ASN A 223 -6.74 -0.28 -15.13
N HIS A 224 -6.94 -0.07 -13.83
CA HIS A 224 -7.66 -0.98 -12.95
C HIS A 224 -9.11 -0.51 -12.79
N LYS A 225 -10.05 -1.38 -13.14
CA LYS A 225 -11.50 -1.11 -13.07
C LYS A 225 -12.19 -1.83 -11.91
N GLY A 226 -11.45 -2.60 -11.14
CA GLY A 226 -11.95 -3.35 -9.99
C GLY A 226 -12.01 -2.51 -8.70
N PHE A 227 -12.08 -3.20 -7.60
CA PHE A 227 -12.12 -2.57 -6.28
C PHE A 227 -10.78 -1.93 -5.92
N TRP A 228 -10.84 -0.70 -5.44
CA TRP A 228 -9.72 0.01 -4.84
C TRP A 228 -10.24 0.94 -3.75
N GLN A 229 -9.65 0.86 -2.56
CA GLN A 229 -10.05 1.75 -1.45
C GLN A 229 -8.87 2.03 -0.53
N PRO A 230 -8.52 3.33 -0.31
CA PRO A 230 -7.63 3.75 0.75
C PRO A 230 -8.41 3.79 2.07
N MET A 231 -7.71 3.60 3.19
CA MET A 231 -8.26 3.76 4.52
C MET A 231 -7.86 5.13 5.09
N ASP A 232 -8.47 6.20 4.59
CA ASP A 232 -8.12 7.57 4.97
C ASP A 232 -8.90 8.12 6.16
N THR A 233 -10.09 7.61 6.38
CA THR A 233 -11.03 8.07 7.41
C THR A 233 -11.61 6.89 8.20
N LEU A 234 -12.24 7.17 9.36
CA LEU A 234 -13.01 6.16 10.13
C LEU A 234 -14.13 5.53 9.29
N ARG A 235 -14.72 6.29 8.38
CA ARG A 235 -15.74 5.78 7.45
C ARG A 235 -15.14 4.73 6.52
N ASP A 236 -13.95 4.99 5.98
CA ASP A 236 -13.27 4.04 5.09
C ASP A 236 -12.93 2.75 5.85
N LYS A 237 -12.41 2.87 7.09
CA LYS A 237 -12.14 1.73 7.97
C LYS A 237 -13.40 0.89 8.18
N LYS A 238 -14.51 1.50 8.60
CA LYS A 238 -15.78 0.82 8.83
C LYS A 238 -16.29 0.11 7.57
N SER A 239 -16.18 0.76 6.41
CA SER A 239 -16.58 0.16 5.13
C SER A 239 -15.75 -1.08 4.81
N LEU A 240 -14.43 -1.04 5.02
CA LEU A 240 -13.55 -2.19 4.81
C LEU A 240 -13.85 -3.33 5.81
N GLU A 241 -14.11 -3.01 7.08
CA GLU A 241 -14.51 -3.99 8.09
C GLU A 241 -15.86 -4.67 7.75
N GLU A 242 -16.84 -3.89 7.27
CA GLU A 242 -18.14 -4.44 6.84
C GLU A 242 -17.99 -5.42 5.67
N LEU A 243 -17.19 -5.07 4.66
CA LEU A 243 -16.91 -5.96 3.52
C LEU A 243 -16.23 -7.26 3.98
N TRP A 244 -15.28 -7.15 4.90
CA TRP A 244 -14.60 -8.32 5.43
C TRP A 244 -15.53 -9.23 6.24
N ASN A 245 -16.31 -8.65 7.15
CA ASN A 245 -17.21 -9.39 8.03
C ASN A 245 -18.36 -10.09 7.26
N LYS A 246 -18.77 -9.51 6.12
CA LYS A 246 -19.74 -10.12 5.20
C LYS A 246 -19.12 -11.15 4.25
N ASN A 247 -17.82 -11.45 4.35
CA ASN A 247 -17.07 -12.26 3.39
C ASN A 247 -17.16 -11.74 1.94
N GLN A 248 -17.27 -10.45 1.77
CA GLN A 248 -17.39 -9.75 0.48
C GLN A 248 -16.19 -8.84 0.20
N ALA A 249 -15.08 -9.03 0.91
CA ALA A 249 -13.85 -8.26 0.73
C ALA A 249 -13.19 -8.58 -0.62
N PRO A 250 -13.25 -7.71 -1.64
CA PRO A 250 -12.80 -8.06 -2.99
C PRO A 250 -11.28 -8.26 -3.08
N TRP A 251 -10.52 -7.63 -2.16
CA TRP A 251 -9.06 -7.77 -2.08
C TRP A 251 -8.60 -9.10 -1.45
N LYS A 252 -9.52 -9.87 -0.84
CA LYS A 252 -9.22 -11.17 -0.22
C LYS A 252 -9.24 -12.26 -1.28
N ASN A 253 -8.12 -12.43 -1.96
CA ASN A 253 -7.92 -13.39 -3.05
C ASN A 253 -7.07 -14.62 -2.64
N TRP A 254 -6.93 -14.90 -1.32
CA TRP A 254 -6.19 -16.00 -0.69
C TRP A 254 -7.07 -16.89 0.18
#